data_33b9f4f9a90378a3a60a8be59e66d702
#
_entry.id   33b9f4f9a90378a3a60a8be59e66d702
#
_cell.length_a   1.000
_cell.length_b   1.000
_cell.length_c   1.000
_cell.angle_alpha   90.00
_cell.angle_beta   90.00
_cell.angle_gamma   90.00
#
_symmetry.space_group_name_H-M   'P 1'
#
loop_
_entity.id
_entity.type
_entity.pdbx_description
1 polymer ?
#
loop_
_entity_poly.entity_id
_entity_poly.type
_entity_poly.pdbx_seq_one_letter_code
_entity_poly.pdbx_strand_id
1 'polypeptide(L)'
;VPARLKYVKSVNAEFAHIQNYVERLSLSHPDIAFTLIHNDKMTYKTNGNGNLLEVIHQIYGLSVVKNMLNLKAGNDEFQIEGFIGKIEVNRASKNHIVTMVNHRIVKNQVAIDAINQAYRKYLADNRYPIAVINIEIDPYLVDVNVHPSKLEVKFSKEYELKQLIFDAVSKTLENVNLTYQVKEERPVFKPQLDQMDLDIDFRQEIPTKVQEKPQASFIQQKKQPLFVHEEKNEYITEPVEKLFEEPIQLEKVEVSLKEMKKKIFVKAQIHGTYIVGEDDSGMYLIDQHAAQERINYEYFLEKYSHPDMTMRDLLIPITVEYPLSECMMIEERKDLLKEVGIDLEPFGNGFIIKQLPMWMNQINEHLFIEDMIQQILKDNKIDLLSLQEHAIATLSCKASLKGNSHLSIESMQTIVDNLMRCDNPYVCPHGRPTIIHYSAYELEKLFKRVV
;
A
#
# COMPACT_ATOMS: atom_id res chain seq x y z
N VAL A 1 -27.02 -5.04 29.22
CA VAL A 1 -27.63 -4.03 30.12
C VAL A 1 -28.49 -3.10 29.26
N PRO A 2 -29.83 -3.07 29.43
CA PRO A 2 -30.74 -2.31 28.55
C PRO A 2 -30.36 -0.83 28.41
N ALA A 3 -29.89 -0.21 29.47
CA ALA A 3 -29.46 1.21 29.45
C ALA A 3 -28.27 1.49 28.53
N ARG A 4 -27.47 0.47 28.19
CA ARG A 4 -26.33 0.59 27.27
C ARG A 4 -26.66 0.23 25.83
N LEU A 5 -27.81 -0.40 25.54
CA LEU A 5 -28.21 -0.78 24.18
C LEU A 5 -28.30 0.40 23.23
N LYS A 6 -28.67 1.60 23.74
CA LYS A 6 -28.71 2.84 22.92
C LYS A 6 -27.31 3.31 22.44
N TYR A 7 -26.24 2.78 23.02
CA TYR A 7 -24.86 3.10 22.61
C TYR A 7 -24.26 2.02 21.70
N VAL A 8 -24.92 0.88 21.57
CA VAL A 8 -24.54 -0.20 20.66
C VAL A 8 -24.94 0.18 19.24
N LYS A 9 -23.99 0.26 18.33
CA LYS A 9 -24.22 0.69 16.94
C LYS A 9 -24.88 -0.42 16.12
N SER A 10 -24.25 -1.59 16.11
CA SER A 10 -24.76 -2.82 15.51
C SER A 10 -24.24 -4.03 16.29
N VAL A 11 -24.95 -5.16 16.17
CA VAL A 11 -24.52 -6.44 16.77
C VAL A 11 -23.19 -6.90 16.16
N ASN A 12 -23.01 -6.69 14.86
CA ASN A 12 -21.80 -7.06 14.15
C ASN A 12 -20.58 -6.22 14.60
N ALA A 13 -20.75 -4.90 14.79
CA ALA A 13 -19.68 -4.04 15.29
C ALA A 13 -19.26 -4.43 16.71
N GLU A 14 -20.19 -4.75 17.60
CA GLU A 14 -19.87 -5.21 18.95
C GLU A 14 -19.17 -6.58 18.91
N PHE A 15 -19.62 -7.48 18.03
CA PHE A 15 -18.95 -8.76 17.87
C PHE A 15 -17.52 -8.59 17.30
N ALA A 16 -17.30 -7.69 16.36
CA ALA A 16 -15.96 -7.36 15.84
C ALA A 16 -15.03 -6.85 16.96
N HIS A 17 -15.53 -6.05 17.89
CA HIS A 17 -14.77 -5.63 19.07
C HIS A 17 -14.40 -6.79 19.98
N ILE A 18 -15.36 -7.72 20.24
CA ILE A 18 -15.11 -8.95 21.01
C ILE A 18 -14.05 -9.80 20.30
N GLN A 19 -14.20 -10.00 19.01
CA GLN A 19 -13.27 -10.76 18.18
C GLN A 19 -11.85 -10.16 18.27
N ASN A 20 -11.69 -8.86 18.07
CA ASN A 20 -10.40 -8.17 18.17
C ASN A 20 -9.78 -8.32 19.56
N TYR A 21 -10.59 -8.29 20.62
CA TYR A 21 -10.10 -8.51 21.98
C TYR A 21 -9.57 -9.93 22.17
N VAL A 22 -10.29 -10.94 21.67
CA VAL A 22 -9.87 -12.36 21.74
C VAL A 22 -8.63 -12.60 20.90
N GLU A 23 -8.56 -12.04 19.69
CA GLU A 23 -7.38 -12.10 18.81
C GLU A 23 -6.13 -11.54 19.51
N ARG A 24 -6.25 -10.36 20.14
CA ARG A 24 -5.13 -9.77 20.92
C ARG A 24 -4.76 -10.62 22.12
N LEU A 25 -5.75 -11.16 22.84
CA LEU A 25 -5.50 -12.00 24.00
C LEU A 25 -4.76 -13.29 23.61
N SER A 26 -5.09 -13.88 22.46
CA SER A 26 -4.39 -15.07 21.97
C SER A 26 -2.94 -14.77 21.53
N LEU A 27 -2.64 -13.55 21.05
CA LEU A 27 -1.25 -13.12 20.79
C LEU A 27 -0.43 -13.03 22.06
N SER A 28 -1.05 -12.65 23.19
CA SER A 28 -0.34 -12.57 24.48
C SER A 28 -0.19 -13.91 25.19
N HIS A 29 -1.03 -14.88 24.85
CA HIS A 29 -1.03 -16.23 25.44
C HIS A 29 -1.11 -17.31 24.36
N PRO A 30 -0.07 -17.49 23.55
CA PRO A 30 -0.06 -18.50 22.49
C PRO A 30 -0.07 -19.94 23.03
N ASP A 31 0.21 -20.13 24.30
CA ASP A 31 0.15 -21.38 25.06
C ASP A 31 -1.29 -21.79 25.45
N ILE A 32 -2.26 -20.88 25.30
CA ILE A 32 -3.67 -21.13 25.60
C ILE A 32 -4.48 -21.32 24.31
N ALA A 33 -5.30 -22.37 24.28
CA ALA A 33 -6.24 -22.59 23.18
C ALA A 33 -7.50 -21.73 23.36
N PHE A 34 -7.76 -20.84 22.44
CA PHE A 34 -8.95 -20.01 22.39
C PHE A 34 -9.93 -20.54 21.34
N THR A 35 -11.21 -20.52 21.67
CA THR A 35 -12.29 -20.80 20.72
C THR A 35 -13.38 -19.76 20.89
N LEU A 36 -13.73 -19.05 19.82
CA LEU A 36 -14.80 -18.07 19.79
C LEU A 36 -15.95 -18.60 18.91
N ILE A 37 -17.16 -18.67 19.50
CA ILE A 37 -18.36 -19.14 18.84
C ILE A 37 -19.38 -17.99 18.84
N HIS A 38 -19.97 -17.72 17.68
CA HIS A 38 -21.03 -16.73 17.49
C HIS A 38 -22.17 -17.33 16.66
N ASN A 39 -23.39 -17.27 17.19
CA ASN A 39 -24.59 -17.86 16.55
C ASN A 39 -24.33 -19.32 16.12
N ASP A 40 -23.85 -20.15 17.04
CA ASP A 40 -23.54 -21.58 16.86
C ASP A 40 -22.48 -21.88 15.78
N LYS A 41 -21.82 -20.83 15.23
CA LYS A 41 -20.73 -20.95 14.28
C LYS A 41 -19.40 -20.60 14.94
N MET A 42 -18.42 -21.50 14.82
CA MET A 42 -17.05 -21.23 15.25
C MET A 42 -16.41 -20.19 14.32
N THR A 43 -16.05 -19.03 14.88
CA THR A 43 -15.47 -17.90 14.13
C THR A 43 -13.98 -17.78 14.27
N TYR A 44 -13.42 -18.19 15.41
CA TYR A 44 -11.98 -18.11 15.68
C TYR A 44 -11.53 -19.28 16.57
N LYS A 45 -10.31 -19.81 16.28
CA LYS A 45 -9.74 -20.90 17.08
C LYS A 45 -8.22 -20.85 17.03
N THR A 46 -7.55 -21.06 18.18
CA THR A 46 -6.11 -21.29 18.30
C THR A 46 -5.83 -22.63 18.96
N ASN A 47 -4.62 -23.18 18.72
CA ASN A 47 -4.26 -24.51 19.20
C ASN A 47 -3.67 -24.53 20.61
N GLY A 48 -3.18 -23.40 21.13
CA GLY A 48 -2.55 -23.32 22.46
C GLY A 48 -1.23 -24.08 22.60
N ASN A 49 -0.45 -24.12 21.52
CA ASN A 49 0.82 -24.86 21.46
C ASN A 49 2.07 -24.00 21.76
N GLY A 50 1.90 -22.73 22.17
CA GLY A 50 2.96 -21.79 22.43
C GLY A 50 3.60 -21.15 21.18
N ASN A 51 3.11 -21.47 19.96
CA ASN A 51 3.67 -20.95 18.74
C ASN A 51 3.00 -19.61 18.33
N LEU A 52 3.67 -18.50 18.63
CA LEU A 52 3.16 -17.15 18.30
C LEU A 52 2.96 -16.94 16.79
N LEU A 53 3.82 -17.51 15.92
CA LEU A 53 3.64 -17.40 14.47
C LEU A 53 2.35 -18.06 13.99
N GLU A 54 1.94 -19.16 14.62
CA GLU A 54 0.69 -19.83 14.27
C GLU A 54 -0.52 -18.97 14.66
N VAL A 55 -0.47 -18.27 15.78
CA VAL A 55 -1.49 -17.30 16.17
C VAL A 55 -1.52 -16.12 15.20
N ILE A 56 -0.36 -15.58 14.82
CA ILE A 56 -0.25 -14.53 13.81
C ILE A 56 -0.86 -15.00 12.47
N HIS A 57 -0.62 -16.27 12.08
CA HIS A 57 -1.23 -16.86 10.89
C HIS A 57 -2.76 -16.89 10.95
N GLN A 58 -3.32 -17.24 12.09
CA GLN A 58 -4.79 -17.27 12.27
C GLN A 58 -5.42 -15.88 12.16
N ILE A 59 -4.70 -14.83 12.55
CA ILE A 59 -5.20 -13.45 12.55
C ILE A 59 -4.96 -12.75 11.21
N TYR A 60 -3.73 -12.82 10.69
CA TYR A 60 -3.26 -12.01 9.57
C TYR A 60 -3.12 -12.76 8.25
N GLY A 61 -3.26 -14.09 8.26
CA GLY A 61 -3.13 -14.92 7.06
C GLY A 61 -1.69 -15.34 6.74
N LEU A 62 -1.58 -16.21 5.73
CA LEU A 62 -0.31 -16.86 5.35
C LEU A 62 0.67 -15.89 4.67
N SER A 63 0.16 -14.93 3.92
CA SER A 63 0.99 -13.93 3.21
C SER A 63 1.80 -13.10 4.19
N VAL A 64 1.19 -12.68 5.30
CA VAL A 64 1.84 -11.92 6.36
C VAL A 64 2.89 -12.78 7.06
N VAL A 65 2.53 -14.00 7.50
CA VAL A 65 3.45 -14.88 8.26
C VAL A 65 4.73 -15.21 7.49
N LYS A 66 4.64 -15.47 6.19
CA LYS A 66 5.81 -15.71 5.32
C LYS A 66 6.81 -14.55 5.31
N ASN A 67 6.35 -13.37 5.65
CA ASN A 67 7.11 -12.14 5.65
C ASN A 67 7.37 -11.59 7.07
N MET A 68 7.17 -12.39 8.12
CA MET A 68 7.53 -12.02 9.48
C MET A 68 8.98 -12.41 9.78
N LEU A 69 9.67 -11.52 10.48
CA LEU A 69 11.05 -11.68 10.94
C LEU A 69 11.06 -11.87 12.45
N ASN A 70 11.84 -12.80 12.93
CA ASN A 70 12.02 -12.99 14.36
C ASN A 70 12.85 -11.82 14.94
N LEU A 71 12.35 -11.21 16.01
CA LEU A 71 13.02 -10.16 16.76
C LEU A 71 13.38 -10.70 18.13
N LYS A 72 14.68 -10.68 18.47
CA LYS A 72 15.18 -10.97 19.79
C LYS A 72 16.30 -9.99 20.15
N ALA A 73 16.15 -9.30 21.28
CA ALA A 73 17.15 -8.41 21.82
C ALA A 73 16.98 -8.33 23.34
N GLY A 74 18.03 -7.98 24.03
CA GLY A 74 17.95 -7.79 25.47
C GLY A 74 19.19 -7.14 26.05
N ASN A 75 19.03 -6.60 27.22
CA ASN A 75 20.09 -6.13 28.13
C ASN A 75 19.78 -6.62 29.53
N ASP A 76 20.46 -6.09 30.55
CA ASP A 76 20.30 -6.51 31.93
C ASP A 76 18.89 -6.22 32.51
N GLU A 77 18.11 -5.34 31.89
CA GLU A 77 16.83 -4.85 32.41
C GLU A 77 15.63 -5.23 31.53
N PHE A 78 15.84 -5.31 30.20
CA PHE A 78 14.79 -5.57 29.25
C PHE A 78 15.14 -6.78 28.39
N GLN A 79 14.17 -7.66 28.19
CA GLN A 79 14.22 -8.68 27.15
C GLN A 79 13.08 -8.41 26.17
N ILE A 80 13.40 -8.40 24.88
CA ILE A 80 12.44 -8.13 23.80
C ILE A 80 12.41 -9.34 22.91
N GLU A 81 11.22 -9.90 22.72
CA GLU A 81 11.01 -10.99 21.78
C GLU A 81 9.71 -10.81 21.00
N GLY A 82 9.65 -11.37 19.83
CA GLY A 82 8.46 -11.33 18.99
C GLY A 82 8.77 -11.36 17.49
N PHE A 83 7.88 -10.76 16.72
CA PHE A 83 7.96 -10.77 15.26
C PHE A 83 7.65 -9.39 14.69
N ILE A 84 8.39 -9.01 13.65
CA ILE A 84 8.17 -7.78 12.87
C ILE A 84 8.03 -8.11 11.40
N GLY A 85 7.17 -7.42 10.67
CA GLY A 85 6.94 -7.64 9.24
C GLY A 85 8.06 -7.05 8.39
N LYS A 86 8.40 -7.71 7.27
CA LYS A 86 9.19 -7.08 6.22
C LYS A 86 8.46 -5.87 5.67
N ILE A 87 9.15 -5.04 4.89
CA ILE A 87 8.61 -3.81 4.31
C ILE A 87 7.41 -4.04 3.37
N GLU A 88 7.29 -5.23 2.78
CA GLU A 88 6.19 -5.61 1.90
C GLU A 88 4.86 -5.76 2.65
N VAL A 89 4.90 -6.13 3.94
CA VAL A 89 3.71 -6.28 4.78
C VAL A 89 3.55 -5.10 5.71
N ASN A 90 2.99 -4.04 5.21
CA ASN A 90 2.71 -2.82 5.95
C ASN A 90 1.21 -2.48 5.90
N ARG A 91 0.76 -1.60 6.78
CA ARG A 91 -0.64 -1.16 6.90
C ARG A 91 -0.71 0.36 7.02
N ALA A 92 -1.85 0.94 6.67
CA ALA A 92 -2.10 2.37 6.85
C ALA A 92 -2.46 2.76 8.30
N SER A 93 -2.59 1.77 9.20
CA SER A 93 -2.92 1.99 10.61
C SER A 93 -1.87 1.44 11.56
N LYS A 94 -1.59 2.20 12.64
CA LYS A 94 -0.73 1.77 13.75
C LYS A 94 -1.32 0.64 14.61
N ASN A 95 -2.58 0.29 14.41
CA ASN A 95 -3.28 -0.71 15.23
C ASN A 95 -2.70 -2.12 15.12
N HIS A 96 -1.91 -2.37 14.06
CA HIS A 96 -1.23 -3.65 13.82
C HIS A 96 0.14 -3.76 14.48
N ILE A 97 0.55 -2.72 15.22
CA ILE A 97 1.71 -2.79 16.13
C ILE A 97 1.17 -3.18 17.51
N VAL A 98 1.27 -4.47 17.82
CA VAL A 98 0.83 -5.03 19.12
C VAL A 98 2.02 -5.10 20.04
N THR A 99 1.93 -4.41 21.18
CA THR A 99 2.96 -4.40 22.22
C THR A 99 2.45 -5.05 23.49
N MET A 100 3.28 -5.87 24.09
CA MET A 100 3.01 -6.56 25.35
C MET A 100 4.12 -6.25 26.34
N VAL A 101 3.78 -6.21 27.62
CA VAL A 101 4.73 -6.11 28.74
C VAL A 101 4.43 -7.24 29.71
N ASN A 102 5.40 -8.13 29.91
CA ASN A 102 5.24 -9.35 30.72
C ASN A 102 3.96 -10.11 30.33
N HIS A 103 3.78 -10.36 29.03
CA HIS A 103 2.61 -11.01 28.39
C HIS A 103 1.27 -10.28 28.58
N ARG A 104 1.27 -9.05 29.06
CA ARG A 104 0.08 -8.22 29.13
C ARG A 104 0.03 -7.25 27.96
N ILE A 105 -1.07 -7.23 27.23
CA ILE A 105 -1.30 -6.28 26.15
C ILE A 105 -1.35 -4.87 26.71
N VAL A 106 -0.48 -4.02 26.20
CA VAL A 106 -0.41 -2.59 26.57
C VAL A 106 -0.22 -1.75 25.33
N LYS A 107 -0.80 -0.55 25.33
CA LYS A 107 -0.56 0.44 24.30
C LYS A 107 0.65 1.28 24.70
N ASN A 108 1.83 0.81 24.35
CA ASN A 108 3.08 1.49 24.70
C ASN A 108 3.52 2.42 23.57
N GLN A 109 3.31 3.72 23.75
CA GLN A 109 3.66 4.72 22.73
C GLN A 109 5.17 4.77 22.47
N VAL A 110 6.00 4.57 23.51
CA VAL A 110 7.48 4.58 23.37
C VAL A 110 7.95 3.46 22.44
N ALA A 111 7.41 2.24 22.62
CA ALA A 111 7.73 1.10 21.76
C ALA A 111 7.20 1.30 20.33
N ILE A 112 5.96 1.79 20.19
CA ILE A 112 5.36 2.09 18.89
C ILE A 112 6.18 3.13 18.12
N ASP A 113 6.62 4.20 18.79
CA ASP A 113 7.42 5.25 18.17
C ASP A 113 8.83 4.76 17.80
N ALA A 114 9.45 3.92 18.63
CA ALA A 114 10.76 3.30 18.34
C ALA A 114 10.69 2.43 17.08
N ILE A 115 9.66 1.55 16.99
CA ILE A 115 9.43 0.71 15.82
C ILE A 115 9.22 1.57 14.58
N ASN A 116 8.31 2.55 14.62
CA ASN A 116 8.04 3.42 13.49
C ASN A 116 9.28 4.21 13.05
N GLN A 117 10.08 4.68 13.99
CA GLN A 117 11.32 5.39 13.69
C GLN A 117 12.33 4.50 12.95
N ALA A 118 12.45 3.22 13.32
CA ALA A 118 13.31 2.26 12.63
C ALA A 118 12.83 1.98 11.19
N TYR A 119 11.53 1.91 10.98
CA TYR A 119 10.94 1.68 9.65
C TYR A 119 10.88 2.93 8.75
N ARG A 120 11.08 4.13 9.29
CA ARG A 120 10.92 5.40 8.55
C ARG A 120 11.79 5.52 7.29
N LYS A 121 12.93 4.83 7.24
CA LYS A 121 13.81 4.80 6.06
C LYS A 121 13.27 3.95 4.92
N TYR A 122 12.32 3.05 5.21
CA TYR A 122 11.89 1.98 4.32
C TYR A 122 10.42 2.10 3.91
N LEU A 123 9.57 2.68 4.74
CA LEU A 123 8.14 2.82 4.49
C LEU A 123 7.81 4.26 4.08
N ALA A 124 6.83 4.38 3.19
CA ALA A 124 6.25 5.68 2.83
C ALA A 124 5.54 6.32 4.04
N ASP A 125 5.30 7.62 3.98
CA ASP A 125 4.52 8.34 4.98
C ASP A 125 3.14 7.70 5.16
N ASN A 126 2.66 7.67 6.41
CA ASN A 126 1.39 7.04 6.82
C ASN A 126 1.31 5.51 6.60
N ARG A 127 2.46 4.83 6.46
CA ARG A 127 2.54 3.37 6.44
C ARG A 127 3.25 2.86 7.68
N TYR A 128 2.73 1.78 8.25
CA TYR A 128 3.17 1.20 9.52
C TYR A 128 3.41 -0.30 9.35
N PRO A 129 4.44 -0.86 10.00
CA PRO A 129 4.68 -2.29 9.95
C PRO A 129 3.62 -3.05 10.75
N ILE A 130 3.46 -4.33 10.45
CA ILE A 130 2.84 -5.29 11.36
C ILE A 130 3.93 -5.74 12.33
N ALA A 131 3.70 -5.59 13.63
CA ALA A 131 4.65 -6.00 14.65
C ALA A 131 3.91 -6.57 15.86
N VAL A 132 4.43 -7.67 16.42
CA VAL A 132 3.93 -8.29 17.64
C VAL A 132 5.15 -8.53 18.53
N ILE A 133 5.31 -7.72 19.57
CA ILE A 133 6.47 -7.77 20.46
C ILE A 133 6.06 -7.89 21.92
N ASN A 134 6.76 -8.73 22.66
CA ASN A 134 6.69 -8.83 24.11
C ASN A 134 7.96 -8.22 24.72
N ILE A 135 7.78 -7.37 25.71
CA ILE A 135 8.84 -6.73 26.50
C ILE A 135 8.79 -7.34 27.89
N GLU A 136 9.78 -8.13 28.24
CA GLU A 136 9.96 -8.65 29.60
C GLU A 136 10.83 -7.69 30.41
N ILE A 137 10.35 -7.34 31.58
CA ILE A 137 10.98 -6.36 32.48
C ILE A 137 10.65 -6.70 33.92
N ASP A 138 11.58 -6.36 34.82
CA ASP A 138 11.32 -6.46 36.26
C ASP A 138 10.10 -5.60 36.62
N PRO A 139 9.09 -6.18 37.31
CA PRO A 139 7.89 -5.44 37.73
C PRO A 139 8.16 -4.16 38.52
N TYR A 140 9.29 -4.07 39.23
CA TYR A 140 9.68 -2.87 39.97
C TYR A 140 10.05 -1.67 39.06
N LEU A 141 10.37 -1.91 37.80
CA LEU A 141 10.73 -0.87 36.83
C LEU A 141 9.54 -0.38 36.01
N VAL A 142 8.33 -0.93 36.25
CA VAL A 142 7.10 -0.59 35.50
C VAL A 142 6.02 -0.13 36.47
N ASP A 143 5.46 1.05 36.18
CA ASP A 143 4.21 1.50 36.82
C ASP A 143 3.02 1.18 35.88
N VAL A 144 2.18 0.25 36.35
CA VAL A 144 0.97 -0.21 35.62
C VAL A 144 -0.27 0.60 36.04
N ASN A 145 -0.19 1.40 37.11
CA ASN A 145 -1.33 2.13 37.66
C ASN A 145 -1.44 3.56 37.09
N VAL A 146 -1.25 3.72 35.78
CA VAL A 146 -1.27 5.02 35.11
C VAL A 146 -2.67 5.39 34.63
N HIS A 147 -3.46 4.40 34.17
CA HIS A 147 -4.80 4.60 33.62
C HIS A 147 -5.78 3.55 34.16
N PRO A 148 -7.07 3.88 34.38
CA PRO A 148 -8.07 2.94 34.90
C PRO A 148 -8.23 1.66 34.05
N SER A 149 -8.07 1.73 32.73
CA SER A 149 -8.09 0.57 31.84
C SER A 149 -6.82 -0.28 31.92
N LYS A 150 -5.75 0.23 32.54
CA LYS A 150 -4.43 -0.42 32.65
C LYS A 150 -3.85 -0.83 31.28
N LEU A 151 -4.24 -0.15 30.21
CA LEU A 151 -3.69 -0.34 28.87
C LEU A 151 -2.43 0.49 28.62
N GLU A 152 -2.14 1.46 29.51
CA GLU A 152 -0.95 2.30 29.45
C GLU A 152 -0.06 1.98 30.67
N VAL A 153 1.24 1.93 30.43
CA VAL A 153 2.26 1.70 31.46
C VAL A 153 3.36 2.73 31.31
N LYS A 154 3.99 3.12 32.43
CA LYS A 154 5.18 3.97 32.43
C LYS A 154 6.39 3.15 32.86
N PHE A 155 7.51 3.38 32.19
CA PHE A 155 8.78 2.74 32.51
C PHE A 155 9.69 3.73 33.20
N SER A 156 10.45 3.25 34.15
CA SER A 156 11.47 4.07 34.84
C SER A 156 12.60 4.50 33.89
N LYS A 157 12.83 3.72 32.80
CA LYS A 157 13.92 3.91 31.81
C LYS A 157 13.41 3.89 30.38
N GLU A 158 12.50 4.80 30.06
CA GLU A 158 11.85 4.88 28.73
C GLU A 158 12.84 5.10 27.59
N TYR A 159 13.88 5.91 27.81
CA TYR A 159 14.89 6.20 26.79
C TYR A 159 15.70 4.95 26.41
N GLU A 160 16.14 4.19 27.40
CA GLU A 160 16.93 2.95 27.18
C GLU A 160 16.09 1.90 26.46
N LEU A 161 14.81 1.74 26.86
CA LEU A 161 13.86 0.86 26.17
C LEU A 161 13.66 1.28 24.72
N LYS A 162 13.45 2.59 24.47
CA LYS A 162 13.29 3.13 23.13
C LYS A 162 14.49 2.82 22.24
N GLN A 163 15.70 3.05 22.76
CA GLN A 163 16.94 2.81 22.02
C GLN A 163 17.13 1.32 21.73
N LEU A 164 16.89 0.45 22.72
CA LEU A 164 17.01 -1.00 22.56
C LEU A 164 16.06 -1.53 21.47
N ILE A 165 14.80 -1.08 21.46
CA ILE A 165 13.82 -1.47 20.42
C ILE A 165 14.27 -0.95 19.05
N PHE A 166 14.67 0.31 18.97
CA PHE A 166 15.11 0.92 17.72
C PHE A 166 16.31 0.17 17.11
N ASP A 167 17.32 -0.12 17.92
CA ASP A 167 18.54 -0.81 17.47
C ASP A 167 18.24 -2.26 17.07
N ALA A 168 17.39 -2.96 17.85
CA ALA A 168 16.99 -4.33 17.53
C ALA A 168 16.22 -4.42 16.22
N VAL A 169 15.25 -3.55 16.02
CA VAL A 169 14.44 -3.50 14.78
C VAL A 169 15.33 -3.11 13.59
N SER A 170 16.16 -2.07 13.71
CA SER A 170 17.07 -1.63 12.66
C SER A 170 18.04 -2.75 12.24
N LYS A 171 18.67 -3.41 13.20
CA LYS A 171 19.57 -4.54 12.94
C LYS A 171 18.87 -5.72 12.26
N THR A 172 17.62 -6.01 12.67
CA THR A 172 16.83 -7.10 12.07
C THR A 172 16.48 -6.77 10.63
N LEU A 173 16.15 -5.53 10.32
CA LEU A 173 15.85 -5.08 8.95
C LEU A 173 17.09 -5.03 8.05
N GLU A 174 18.24 -4.61 8.57
CA GLU A 174 19.51 -4.57 7.83
C GLU A 174 20.01 -5.95 7.42
N ASN A 175 19.76 -6.98 8.25
CA ASN A 175 20.17 -8.35 7.97
C ASN A 175 19.31 -9.03 6.88
N VAL A 176 18.22 -8.43 6.48
CA VAL A 176 17.38 -8.94 5.39
C VAL A 176 17.79 -8.27 4.10
N ASN A 177 18.12 -9.07 3.08
CA ASN A 177 18.28 -8.54 1.72
C ASN A 177 16.96 -7.89 1.28
N LEU A 178 16.89 -6.57 1.40
CA LEU A 178 15.75 -5.73 1.01
C LEU A 178 15.63 -5.57 -0.51
N THR A 179 16.35 -6.36 -1.29
CA THR A 179 16.13 -6.45 -2.73
C THR A 179 14.72 -6.97 -2.97
N TYR A 180 13.91 -6.12 -3.55
CA TYR A 180 12.59 -6.45 -4.10
C TYR A 180 12.80 -7.58 -5.11
N GLN A 181 12.68 -8.83 -4.66
CA GLN A 181 12.51 -9.92 -5.58
C GLN A 181 11.07 -9.86 -6.06
N VAL A 182 10.88 -9.31 -7.25
CA VAL A 182 9.68 -9.58 -8.03
C VAL A 182 9.71 -11.09 -8.28
N LYS A 183 9.13 -11.87 -7.38
CA LYS A 183 8.77 -13.23 -7.69
C LYS A 183 7.67 -13.14 -8.72
N GLU A 184 8.06 -13.25 -9.99
CA GLU A 184 7.13 -13.74 -11.00
C GLU A 184 6.67 -15.13 -10.55
N GLU A 185 5.61 -15.19 -9.77
CA GLU A 185 4.83 -16.43 -9.65
C GLU A 185 4.15 -16.63 -11.01
N ARG A 186 4.90 -17.18 -11.94
CA ARG A 186 4.28 -17.75 -13.14
C ARG A 186 3.40 -18.88 -12.63
N PRO A 187 2.08 -18.81 -12.77
CA PRO A 187 1.25 -19.96 -12.51
C PRO A 187 1.75 -21.07 -13.44
N VAL A 188 2.35 -22.10 -12.86
CA VAL A 188 2.64 -23.33 -13.61
C VAL A 188 1.28 -23.95 -13.87
N PHE A 189 0.70 -23.57 -14.99
CA PHE A 189 -0.46 -24.25 -15.54
C PHE A 189 0.05 -25.64 -15.93
N LYS A 190 -0.12 -26.62 -15.04
CA LYS A 190 -0.04 -28.02 -15.41
C LYS A 190 -1.34 -28.32 -16.14
N PRO A 191 -1.33 -28.51 -17.47
CA PRO A 191 -2.51 -29.03 -18.12
C PRO A 191 -2.74 -30.43 -17.53
N GLN A 192 -3.79 -30.61 -16.75
CA GLN A 192 -4.37 -31.92 -16.53
C GLN A 192 -4.92 -32.35 -17.89
N LEU A 193 -4.12 -33.10 -18.61
CA LEU A 193 -4.60 -33.93 -19.69
C LEU A 193 -5.40 -35.05 -19.02
N ASP A 194 -6.69 -34.83 -18.83
CA ASP A 194 -7.64 -35.91 -18.70
C ASP A 194 -7.59 -36.66 -20.05
N GLN A 195 -6.84 -37.75 -20.06
CA GLN A 195 -6.93 -38.75 -21.13
C GLN A 195 -8.33 -39.35 -21.05
N MET A 196 -9.26 -38.78 -21.82
CA MET A 196 -10.43 -39.53 -22.23
C MET A 196 -9.94 -40.66 -23.12
N ASP A 197 -9.92 -41.88 -22.58
CA ASP A 197 -9.81 -43.09 -23.37
C ASP A 197 -11.01 -43.20 -24.28
N LEU A 198 -10.86 -42.76 -25.52
CA LEU A 198 -11.79 -43.02 -26.61
C LEU A 198 -11.43 -44.40 -27.14
N ASP A 199 -12.10 -45.45 -26.65
CA ASP A 199 -12.14 -46.78 -27.26
C ASP A 199 -12.79 -46.64 -28.64
N ILE A 200 -11.97 -46.45 -29.67
CA ILE A 200 -12.37 -46.58 -31.09
C ILE A 200 -11.86 -47.93 -31.58
N ASP A 201 -12.77 -48.89 -31.60
CA ASP A 201 -12.56 -50.24 -32.17
C ASP A 201 -12.55 -50.12 -33.69
N PHE A 202 -11.37 -50.05 -34.30
CA PHE A 202 -11.16 -50.19 -35.75
C PHE A 202 -10.64 -51.59 -36.08
N ARG A 203 -11.52 -52.60 -36.11
CA ARG A 203 -11.29 -53.84 -36.85
C ARG A 203 -11.62 -53.59 -38.32
N GLN A 204 -10.62 -53.33 -39.11
CA GLN A 204 -10.61 -53.63 -40.55
C GLN A 204 -9.32 -54.36 -40.92
N GLU A 205 -9.53 -55.57 -41.41
CA GLU A 205 -8.51 -56.51 -41.95
C GLU A 205 -7.77 -55.92 -43.15
N ILE A 206 -6.45 -56.03 -43.16
CA ILE A 206 -5.63 -55.82 -44.36
C ILE A 206 -4.69 -56.98 -44.55
N PRO A 207 -4.62 -57.54 -45.77
CA PRO A 207 -3.89 -58.79 -45.98
C PRO A 207 -2.38 -58.59 -46.12
N THR A 208 -1.71 -59.64 -45.64
CA THR A 208 -0.28 -59.92 -45.66
C THR A 208 0.36 -59.87 -47.01
N LYS A 209 1.51 -59.18 -47.18
CA LYS A 209 2.58 -59.62 -48.07
C LYS A 209 3.96 -59.33 -47.46
N VAL A 210 4.69 -60.41 -47.26
CA VAL A 210 6.06 -60.52 -46.83
C VAL A 210 6.98 -60.07 -47.97
N GLN A 211 8.01 -59.27 -47.63
CA GLN A 211 9.34 -59.43 -48.33
C GLN A 211 10.46 -58.85 -47.46
N GLU A 212 11.57 -59.52 -47.60
CA GLU A 212 12.78 -59.69 -46.84
C GLU A 212 13.71 -58.47 -46.73
N LYS A 213 14.58 -58.56 -45.70
CA LYS A 213 15.75 -57.74 -45.41
C LYS A 213 16.78 -57.62 -46.52
N PRO A 214 17.67 -56.63 -46.52
CA PRO A 214 19.04 -56.96 -46.09
C PRO A 214 19.67 -55.95 -45.11
N GLN A 215 20.58 -56.45 -44.34
CA GLN A 215 21.55 -55.82 -43.47
C GLN A 215 22.50 -54.88 -44.22
N ALA A 216 22.87 -53.79 -43.67
CA ALA A 216 24.13 -53.08 -43.95
C ALA A 216 24.53 -52.23 -42.73
N SER A 217 25.49 -52.68 -42.04
CA SER A 217 26.88 -52.23 -41.82
C SER A 217 27.05 -50.86 -41.11
N PHE A 218 27.64 -51.03 -39.92
CA PHE A 218 28.25 -49.97 -39.12
C PHE A 218 29.32 -49.18 -39.88
N ILE A 219 29.22 -47.90 -40.01
CA ILE A 219 30.34 -47.03 -40.32
C ILE A 219 30.57 -46.11 -39.13
N GLN A 220 31.71 -46.35 -38.50
CA GLN A 220 32.31 -45.43 -37.55
C GLN A 220 32.69 -44.12 -38.25
N GLN A 221 32.13 -43.02 -37.89
CA GLN A 221 32.67 -41.72 -38.26
C GLN A 221 33.40 -41.07 -37.06
N LYS A 222 34.66 -40.78 -37.34
CA LYS A 222 35.63 -40.11 -36.47
C LYS A 222 35.12 -38.76 -35.99
N LYS A 223 35.27 -38.50 -34.70
CA LYS A 223 35.14 -37.15 -34.09
C LYS A 223 36.22 -36.24 -34.69
N GLN A 224 35.81 -35.16 -35.36
CA GLN A 224 36.63 -33.99 -35.62
C GLN A 224 36.32 -32.94 -34.54
N PRO A 225 37.31 -32.18 -34.03
CA PRO A 225 37.09 -31.14 -33.07
C PRO A 225 36.47 -29.92 -33.76
N LEU A 226 35.32 -29.49 -33.29
CA LEU A 226 34.75 -28.20 -33.65
C LEU A 226 35.60 -27.10 -32.97
N PHE A 227 36.27 -26.31 -33.79
CA PHE A 227 36.79 -25.02 -33.39
C PHE A 227 35.60 -24.09 -33.10
N VAL A 228 35.45 -23.69 -31.85
CA VAL A 228 34.57 -22.61 -31.46
C VAL A 228 35.28 -21.30 -31.84
N HIS A 229 34.76 -20.59 -32.82
CA HIS A 229 35.09 -19.20 -33.03
C HIS A 229 34.47 -18.43 -31.90
N GLU A 230 35.28 -17.86 -31.02
CA GLU A 230 34.89 -16.78 -30.14
C GLU A 230 34.65 -15.51 -31.01
N GLU A 231 33.41 -15.25 -31.34
CA GLU A 231 33.02 -13.91 -31.75
C GLU A 231 33.10 -13.03 -30.50
N LYS A 232 34.07 -12.13 -30.53
CA LYS A 232 34.12 -11.01 -29.57
C LYS A 232 32.88 -10.15 -29.76
N ASN A 233 31.85 -10.41 -28.97
CA ASN A 233 30.80 -9.42 -28.74
C ASN A 233 31.46 -8.23 -28.01
N GLU A 234 31.75 -7.19 -28.75
CA GLU A 234 31.97 -5.86 -28.18
C GLU A 234 30.69 -5.47 -27.45
N TYR A 235 30.72 -5.54 -26.13
CA TYR A 235 29.70 -4.94 -25.30
C TYR A 235 29.78 -3.42 -25.52
N ILE A 236 28.88 -2.89 -26.32
CA ILE A 236 28.60 -1.47 -26.37
C ILE A 236 28.03 -1.15 -24.99
N THR A 237 28.85 -0.61 -24.11
CA THR A 237 28.44 0.02 -22.86
C THR A 237 27.82 1.37 -23.23
N GLU A 238 26.56 1.36 -23.67
CA GLU A 238 25.79 2.58 -23.62
C GLU A 238 25.51 2.91 -22.15
N PRO A 239 25.73 4.19 -21.75
CA PRO A 239 25.46 4.57 -20.35
C PRO A 239 23.99 4.34 -20.03
N VAL A 240 23.74 3.67 -18.92
CA VAL A 240 22.40 3.35 -18.38
C VAL A 240 21.54 4.61 -18.13
N GLU A 241 22.12 5.79 -18.20
CA GLU A 241 21.43 7.08 -18.06
C GLU A 241 20.45 7.41 -19.19
N LYS A 242 20.51 6.74 -20.35
CA LYS A 242 19.56 6.99 -21.45
C LYS A 242 18.29 6.17 -21.42
N LEU A 243 18.15 5.21 -20.51
CA LEU A 243 16.94 4.37 -20.35
C LEU A 243 15.84 5.01 -19.51
N PHE A 244 16.08 6.22 -18.95
CA PHE A 244 15.10 6.94 -18.12
C PHE A 244 14.66 8.29 -18.70
N GLU A 245 15.03 8.60 -19.94
CA GLU A 245 14.60 9.82 -20.65
C GLU A 245 13.55 9.54 -21.73
N GLU A 246 12.62 8.63 -21.52
CA GLU A 246 11.35 8.78 -22.22
C GLU A 246 10.60 9.92 -21.54
N PRO A 247 10.28 11.03 -22.27
CA PRO A 247 9.44 12.07 -21.71
C PRO A 247 8.13 11.39 -21.34
N ILE A 248 7.74 11.46 -20.07
CA ILE A 248 6.40 11.10 -19.62
C ILE A 248 5.47 11.90 -20.53
N GLN A 249 4.87 11.24 -21.50
CA GLN A 249 3.78 11.83 -22.28
C GLN A 249 2.67 12.03 -21.27
N LEU A 250 2.55 13.27 -20.80
CA LEU A 250 1.36 13.74 -20.11
C LEU A 250 0.22 13.54 -21.11
N GLU A 251 -0.51 12.42 -21.00
CA GLU A 251 -1.81 12.33 -21.66
C GLU A 251 -2.55 13.59 -21.25
N LYS A 252 -2.96 14.35 -22.27
CA LYS A 252 -3.67 15.60 -22.09
C LYS A 252 -4.92 15.30 -21.28
N VAL A 253 -4.88 15.62 -19.99
CA VAL A 253 -6.09 15.74 -19.19
C VAL A 253 -6.87 16.90 -19.84
N GLU A 254 -7.84 16.58 -20.67
CA GLU A 254 -8.76 17.56 -21.21
C GLU A 254 -9.67 18.01 -20.05
N VAL A 255 -9.19 19.01 -19.32
CA VAL A 255 -10.02 19.76 -18.39
C VAL A 255 -11.11 20.45 -19.22
N SER A 256 -12.35 20.37 -18.74
CA SER A 256 -13.53 20.93 -19.41
C SER A 256 -13.24 22.32 -19.99
N LEU A 257 -13.92 22.67 -21.09
CA LEU A 257 -13.75 23.91 -21.86
C LEU A 257 -14.18 25.19 -21.06
N LYS A 258 -13.84 25.25 -19.76
CA LYS A 258 -14.05 26.46 -18.96
C LYS A 258 -13.16 27.59 -19.48
N GLU A 259 -13.67 28.79 -19.56
CA GLU A 259 -12.88 29.96 -19.94
C GLU A 259 -11.75 30.20 -18.95
N MET A 260 -10.56 30.50 -19.48
CA MET A 260 -9.39 30.79 -18.68
C MET A 260 -9.55 32.12 -17.94
N LYS A 261 -9.48 32.12 -16.61
CA LYS A 261 -9.67 33.32 -15.78
C LYS A 261 -8.62 34.40 -16.04
N LYS A 262 -7.38 33.99 -16.33
CA LYS A 262 -6.26 34.88 -16.55
C LYS A 262 -5.17 34.17 -17.33
N LYS A 263 -4.46 34.87 -18.20
CA LYS A 263 -3.34 34.32 -18.96
C LYS A 263 -2.03 34.73 -18.31
N ILE A 264 -1.27 33.74 -17.83
CA ILE A 264 0.06 33.92 -17.22
C ILE A 264 1.09 33.29 -18.16
N PHE A 265 2.15 34.02 -18.50
CA PHE A 265 3.22 33.56 -19.36
C PHE A 265 4.36 32.99 -18.54
N VAL A 266 4.63 31.70 -18.69
CA VAL A 266 5.72 31.03 -17.98
C VAL A 266 7.07 31.49 -18.48
N LYS A 267 8.00 31.77 -17.57
CA LYS A 267 9.37 32.23 -17.87
C LYS A 267 10.43 31.22 -17.46
N ALA A 268 10.30 30.62 -16.28
CA ALA A 268 11.34 29.75 -15.73
C ALA A 268 10.79 28.80 -14.67
N GLN A 269 11.61 27.80 -14.32
CA GLN A 269 11.40 26.94 -13.16
C GLN A 269 12.54 27.15 -12.15
N ILE A 270 12.22 27.18 -10.88
CA ILE A 270 13.17 27.31 -9.77
C ILE A 270 13.10 26.04 -8.91
N HIS A 271 14.26 25.45 -8.64
CA HIS A 271 14.44 24.25 -7.81
C HIS A 271 13.57 23.04 -8.24
N GLY A 272 13.17 22.93 -9.52
CA GLY A 272 12.30 21.84 -9.98
C GLY A 272 10.92 21.81 -9.30
N THR A 273 10.56 22.87 -8.55
CA THR A 273 9.37 22.92 -7.70
C THR A 273 8.48 24.10 -8.01
N TYR A 274 9.06 25.26 -8.29
CA TYR A 274 8.32 26.51 -8.47
C TYR A 274 8.40 26.98 -9.92
N ILE A 275 7.24 27.28 -10.49
CA ILE A 275 7.11 27.90 -11.82
C ILE A 275 7.01 29.39 -11.63
N VAL A 276 7.83 30.15 -12.37
CA VAL A 276 7.78 31.61 -12.43
C VAL A 276 7.09 32.03 -13.73
N GLY A 277 6.07 32.86 -13.59
CA GLY A 277 5.35 33.45 -14.71
C GLY A 277 5.14 34.95 -14.51
N GLU A 278 4.69 35.61 -15.57
CA GLU A 278 4.35 37.05 -15.54
C GLU A 278 3.14 37.34 -16.39
N ASP A 279 2.49 38.44 -16.12
CA ASP A 279 1.53 39.14 -16.97
C ASP A 279 1.72 40.66 -16.84
N ASP A 280 0.82 41.44 -17.43
CA ASP A 280 0.89 42.91 -17.37
C ASP A 280 0.73 43.46 -15.95
N SER A 281 0.25 42.67 -14.98
CA SER A 281 0.04 43.11 -13.60
C SER A 281 1.20 42.81 -12.66
N GLY A 282 2.12 41.91 -13.02
CA GLY A 282 3.26 41.55 -12.19
C GLY A 282 3.79 40.12 -12.38
N MET A 283 4.46 39.63 -11.34
CA MET A 283 5.10 38.32 -11.30
C MET A 283 4.27 37.31 -10.49
N TYR A 284 4.27 36.08 -10.96
CA TYR A 284 3.62 34.93 -10.30
C TYR A 284 4.65 33.89 -9.94
N LEU A 285 4.56 33.40 -8.71
CA LEU A 285 5.27 32.22 -8.25
C LEU A 285 4.23 31.11 -7.98
N ILE A 286 4.34 30.01 -8.69
CA ILE A 286 3.35 28.93 -8.69
C ILE A 286 4.02 27.65 -8.18
N ASP A 287 3.46 27.05 -7.13
CA ASP A 287 3.89 25.74 -6.67
C ASP A 287 3.39 24.67 -7.63
N GLN A 288 4.31 24.02 -8.36
CA GLN A 288 4.03 23.01 -9.36
C GLN A 288 3.20 21.84 -8.80
N HIS A 289 3.53 21.38 -7.59
CA HIS A 289 2.85 20.26 -6.96
C HIS A 289 1.44 20.64 -6.52
N ALA A 290 1.30 21.76 -5.82
CA ALA A 290 -0.01 22.26 -5.37
C ALA A 290 -0.93 22.61 -6.56
N ALA A 291 -0.36 23.12 -7.65
CA ALA A 291 -1.11 23.39 -8.89
C ALA A 291 -1.65 22.09 -9.50
N GLN A 292 -0.80 21.06 -9.61
CA GLN A 292 -1.21 19.77 -10.16
C GLN A 292 -2.25 19.07 -9.27
N GLU A 293 -2.10 19.16 -7.93
CA GLU A 293 -3.10 18.66 -6.99
C GLU A 293 -4.48 19.32 -7.22
N ARG A 294 -4.52 20.64 -7.44
CA ARG A 294 -5.77 21.37 -7.70
C ARG A 294 -6.40 20.96 -9.03
N ILE A 295 -5.61 20.86 -10.09
CA ILE A 295 -6.08 20.43 -11.43
C ILE A 295 -6.67 19.02 -11.35
N ASN A 296 -5.95 18.08 -10.74
CA ASN A 296 -6.40 16.71 -10.58
C ASN A 296 -7.66 16.62 -9.71
N TYR A 297 -7.74 17.43 -8.63
CA TYR A 297 -8.90 17.45 -7.76
C TYR A 297 -10.19 17.85 -8.52
N GLU A 298 -10.16 18.90 -9.30
CA GLU A 298 -11.32 19.33 -10.08
C GLU A 298 -11.65 18.34 -11.19
N TYR A 299 -10.65 17.72 -11.83
CA TYR A 299 -10.85 16.65 -12.77
C TYR A 299 -11.56 15.43 -12.16
N PHE A 300 -11.09 14.95 -11.01
CA PHE A 300 -11.74 13.81 -10.35
C PHE A 300 -13.11 14.17 -9.79
N LEU A 301 -13.28 15.38 -9.28
CA LEU A 301 -14.59 15.87 -8.82
C LEU A 301 -15.63 15.84 -9.94
N GLU A 302 -15.25 16.28 -11.14
CA GLU A 302 -16.11 16.21 -12.33
C GLU A 302 -16.45 14.78 -12.72
N LYS A 303 -15.44 13.87 -12.71
CA LYS A 303 -15.66 12.45 -13.02
C LYS A 303 -16.58 11.75 -12.01
N TYR A 304 -16.46 12.07 -10.73
CA TYR A 304 -17.36 11.54 -9.69
C TYR A 304 -18.79 12.10 -9.76
N SER A 305 -18.96 13.28 -10.32
CA SER A 305 -20.28 13.91 -10.47
C SER A 305 -21.11 13.30 -11.62
N HIS A 306 -20.48 12.53 -12.50
CA HIS A 306 -21.15 11.84 -13.61
C HIS A 306 -21.45 10.39 -13.25
N PRO A 307 -22.71 9.91 -13.41
CA PRO A 307 -23.12 8.56 -13.02
C PRO A 307 -22.52 7.42 -13.88
N ASP A 308 -21.92 7.72 -15.00
CA ASP A 308 -21.33 6.72 -15.89
C ASP A 308 -19.90 6.35 -15.45
N MET A 309 -19.80 5.57 -14.37
CA MET A 309 -18.55 4.90 -14.04
C MET A 309 -18.31 3.73 -14.98
N THR A 310 -17.62 3.95 -16.09
CA THR A 310 -17.13 2.85 -16.93
C THR A 310 -16.10 2.03 -16.13
N MET A 311 -16.47 0.78 -15.84
CA MET A 311 -15.59 -0.16 -15.12
C MET A 311 -14.68 -0.89 -16.11
N ARG A 312 -13.46 -1.23 -15.67
CA ARG A 312 -12.54 -2.11 -16.39
C ARG A 312 -12.24 -3.35 -15.57
N ASP A 313 -12.12 -4.47 -16.25
CA ASP A 313 -11.65 -5.71 -15.64
C ASP A 313 -10.15 -5.63 -15.37
N LEU A 314 -9.74 -6.10 -14.21
CA LEU A 314 -8.32 -6.23 -13.87
C LEU A 314 -7.78 -7.53 -14.45
N LEU A 315 -6.66 -7.50 -15.17
CA LEU A 315 -5.97 -8.70 -15.65
C LEU A 315 -5.54 -9.61 -14.51
N ILE A 316 -5.13 -9.02 -13.41
CA ILE A 316 -4.81 -9.70 -12.16
C ILE A 316 -5.67 -9.04 -11.09
N PRO A 317 -6.65 -9.76 -10.51
CA PRO A 317 -7.46 -9.24 -9.43
C PRO A 317 -6.62 -8.83 -8.23
N ILE A 318 -7.00 -7.74 -7.57
CA ILE A 318 -6.35 -7.27 -6.35
C ILE A 318 -6.96 -7.99 -5.16
N THR A 319 -6.11 -8.63 -4.33
CA THR A 319 -6.54 -9.25 -3.09
C THR A 319 -6.00 -8.47 -1.89
N VAL A 320 -6.87 -8.27 -0.90
CA VAL A 320 -6.51 -7.61 0.36
C VAL A 320 -6.89 -8.50 1.53
N GLU A 321 -5.95 -8.76 2.44
CA GLU A 321 -6.14 -9.60 3.61
C GLU A 321 -6.20 -8.73 4.87
N TYR A 322 -7.21 -8.98 5.71
CA TYR A 322 -7.43 -8.30 6.98
C TYR A 322 -7.76 -9.29 8.09
N PRO A 323 -7.50 -8.96 9.37
CA PRO A 323 -8.02 -9.70 10.49
C PRO A 323 -9.54 -9.89 10.39
N LEU A 324 -10.05 -11.02 10.86
CA LEU A 324 -11.48 -11.32 10.74
C LEU A 324 -12.36 -10.24 11.39
N SER A 325 -11.90 -9.69 12.51
CA SER A 325 -12.54 -8.54 13.17
C SER A 325 -12.69 -7.32 12.25
N GLU A 326 -11.67 -7.02 11.44
CA GLU A 326 -11.72 -5.92 10.47
C GLU A 326 -12.55 -6.29 9.25
N CYS A 327 -12.46 -7.54 8.76
CA CYS A 327 -13.31 -8.03 7.66
C CYS A 327 -14.81 -7.86 7.97
N MET A 328 -15.22 -8.11 9.21
CA MET A 328 -16.61 -7.92 9.62
C MET A 328 -17.03 -6.45 9.59
N MET A 329 -16.15 -5.54 9.99
CA MET A 329 -16.42 -4.09 9.94
C MET A 329 -16.44 -3.56 8.52
N ILE A 330 -15.59 -4.10 7.64
CA ILE A 330 -15.55 -3.77 6.21
C ILE A 330 -16.82 -4.25 5.53
N GLU A 331 -17.23 -5.50 5.78
CA GLU A 331 -18.44 -6.11 5.19
C GLU A 331 -19.71 -5.30 5.51
N GLU A 332 -19.82 -4.78 6.73
CA GLU A 332 -20.96 -3.93 7.15
C GLU A 332 -21.05 -2.62 6.34
N ARG A 333 -19.95 -2.19 5.71
CA ARG A 333 -19.83 -0.88 5.03
C ARG A 333 -19.32 -0.97 3.61
N LYS A 334 -19.22 -2.16 3.05
CA LYS A 334 -18.72 -2.34 1.67
C LYS A 334 -19.54 -1.56 0.64
N ASP A 335 -20.81 -1.31 0.91
CA ASP A 335 -21.68 -0.54 0.02
C ASP A 335 -21.18 0.90 -0.15
N LEU A 336 -20.59 1.52 0.89
CA LEU A 336 -19.95 2.84 0.77
C LEU A 336 -18.74 2.81 -0.17
N LEU A 337 -17.95 1.73 -0.14
CA LEU A 337 -16.82 1.55 -1.04
C LEU A 337 -17.27 1.31 -2.47
N LYS A 338 -18.37 0.59 -2.66
CA LYS A 338 -18.96 0.35 -3.97
C LYS A 338 -19.39 1.66 -4.64
N GLU A 339 -19.96 2.60 -3.90
CA GLU A 339 -20.34 3.92 -4.38
C GLU A 339 -19.14 4.79 -4.80
N VAL A 340 -17.94 4.50 -4.29
CA VAL A 340 -16.68 5.13 -4.75
C VAL A 340 -15.93 4.30 -5.78
N GLY A 341 -16.56 3.26 -6.35
CA GLY A 341 -16.04 2.44 -7.43
C GLY A 341 -15.17 1.26 -6.99
N ILE A 342 -15.21 0.87 -5.70
CA ILE A 342 -14.47 -0.27 -5.18
C ILE A 342 -15.47 -1.35 -4.76
N ASP A 343 -15.67 -2.37 -5.61
CA ASP A 343 -16.54 -3.51 -5.30
C ASP A 343 -15.72 -4.62 -4.65
N LEU A 344 -16.03 -4.94 -3.38
CA LEU A 344 -15.34 -5.93 -2.57
C LEU A 344 -16.13 -7.24 -2.54
N GLU A 345 -15.55 -8.32 -3.05
CA GLU A 345 -16.08 -9.67 -2.92
C GLU A 345 -15.30 -10.43 -1.83
N PRO A 346 -15.97 -11.15 -0.92
CA PRO A 346 -15.29 -11.98 0.08
C PRO A 346 -14.41 -13.05 -0.58
N PHE A 347 -13.16 -13.15 -0.15
CA PHE A 347 -12.19 -14.12 -0.66
C PHE A 347 -11.17 -14.52 0.41
N GLY A 348 -11.16 -15.80 0.79
CA GLY A 348 -10.24 -16.29 1.82
C GLY A 348 -10.41 -15.53 3.15
N ASN A 349 -9.30 -15.00 3.67
CA ASN A 349 -9.26 -14.17 4.89
C ASN A 349 -9.33 -12.67 4.56
N GLY A 350 -10.04 -12.30 3.50
CA GLY A 350 -10.13 -10.89 3.09
C GLY A 350 -11.10 -10.68 1.94
N PHE A 351 -10.70 -9.85 0.99
CA PHE A 351 -11.52 -9.46 -0.15
C PHE A 351 -10.73 -9.50 -1.45
N ILE A 352 -11.45 -9.69 -2.56
CA ILE A 352 -10.94 -9.62 -3.92
C ILE A 352 -11.67 -8.52 -4.68
N ILE A 353 -10.91 -7.75 -5.46
CA ILE A 353 -11.41 -6.71 -6.35
C ILE A 353 -11.08 -7.15 -7.78
N LYS A 354 -12.10 -7.32 -8.62
CA LYS A 354 -11.97 -7.77 -10.01
C LYS A 354 -12.07 -6.65 -11.02
N GLN A 355 -12.75 -5.57 -10.65
CA GLN A 355 -13.04 -4.43 -11.51
C GLN A 355 -12.75 -3.12 -10.79
N LEU A 356 -12.28 -2.13 -11.54
CA LEU A 356 -12.09 -0.76 -11.06
C LEU A 356 -12.54 0.24 -12.15
N PRO A 357 -12.90 1.47 -11.77
CA PRO A 357 -13.20 2.52 -12.73
C PRO A 357 -12.02 2.80 -13.68
N MET A 358 -12.32 3.05 -14.97
CA MET A 358 -11.33 3.34 -16.01
C MET A 358 -10.37 4.46 -15.63
N TRP A 359 -10.84 5.49 -14.92
CA TRP A 359 -10.05 6.65 -14.53
C TRP A 359 -9.03 6.37 -13.40
N MET A 360 -9.06 5.19 -12.77
CA MET A 360 -8.07 4.78 -11.75
C MET A 360 -6.75 4.24 -12.32
N ASN A 361 -6.60 4.14 -13.64
CA ASN A 361 -5.40 3.56 -14.28
C ASN A 361 -4.09 4.34 -14.07
N GLN A 362 -4.18 5.59 -13.63
CA GLN A 362 -3.02 6.49 -13.44
C GLN A 362 -2.43 6.46 -12.03
N ILE A 363 -2.97 5.64 -11.12
CA ILE A 363 -2.56 5.59 -9.72
C ILE A 363 -2.15 4.18 -9.30
N ASN A 364 -1.48 4.09 -8.15
CA ASN A 364 -1.28 2.78 -7.50
C ASN A 364 -2.60 2.33 -6.87
N GLU A 365 -3.31 1.46 -7.57
CA GLU A 365 -4.64 0.98 -7.23
C GLU A 365 -4.68 0.30 -5.86
N HIS A 366 -3.69 -0.55 -5.58
CA HIS A 366 -3.61 -1.26 -4.31
C HIS A 366 -3.51 -0.31 -3.11
N LEU A 367 -2.64 0.70 -3.21
CA LEU A 367 -2.48 1.71 -2.16
C LEU A 367 -3.74 2.56 -1.99
N PHE A 368 -4.45 2.86 -3.08
CA PHE A 368 -5.70 3.61 -3.01
C PHE A 368 -6.80 2.80 -2.30
N ILE A 369 -6.99 1.55 -2.69
CA ILE A 369 -7.98 0.65 -2.08
C ILE A 369 -7.73 0.51 -0.58
N GLU A 370 -6.47 0.27 -0.17
CA GLU A 370 -6.12 0.18 1.24
C GLU A 370 -6.43 1.46 2.01
N ASP A 371 -6.16 2.64 1.44
CA ASP A 371 -6.46 3.92 2.10
C ASP A 371 -7.98 4.10 2.29
N MET A 372 -8.79 3.74 1.29
CA MET A 372 -10.24 3.81 1.40
C MET A 372 -10.79 2.85 2.46
N ILE A 373 -10.29 1.61 2.48
CA ILE A 373 -10.64 0.64 3.51
C ILE A 373 -10.24 1.16 4.90
N GLN A 374 -9.05 1.72 5.05
CA GLN A 374 -8.61 2.27 6.34
C GLN A 374 -9.47 3.46 6.79
N GLN A 375 -9.96 4.27 5.86
CA GLN A 375 -10.83 5.37 6.19
C GLN A 375 -12.16 4.90 6.80
N ILE A 376 -12.77 3.86 6.22
CA ILE A 376 -14.01 3.29 6.80
C ILE A 376 -13.78 2.55 8.12
N LEU A 377 -12.60 1.97 8.34
CA LEU A 377 -12.23 1.33 9.61
C LEU A 377 -11.95 2.37 10.72
N LYS A 378 -11.32 3.50 10.36
CA LYS A 378 -10.94 4.56 11.31
C LYS A 378 -12.14 5.37 11.77
N ASP A 379 -12.98 5.80 10.84
CA ASP A 379 -14.15 6.63 11.13
C ASP A 379 -15.45 5.84 11.00
N ASN A 380 -15.96 5.45 12.16
CA ASN A 380 -17.21 4.70 12.25
C ASN A 380 -18.45 5.50 11.85
N LYS A 381 -18.36 6.82 11.65
CA LYS A 381 -19.46 7.70 11.30
C LYS A 381 -19.33 8.29 9.91
N ILE A 382 -18.33 7.84 9.14
CA ILE A 382 -18.12 8.36 7.80
C ILE A 382 -19.38 8.14 6.95
N ASP A 383 -19.84 9.18 6.31
CA ASP A 383 -20.89 9.14 5.30
C ASP A 383 -20.28 9.05 3.88
N LEU A 384 -21.13 8.81 2.91
CA LEU A 384 -20.72 8.68 1.52
C LEU A 384 -20.01 9.95 1.01
N LEU A 385 -20.52 11.13 1.36
CA LEU A 385 -19.96 12.40 0.88
C LEU A 385 -18.54 12.59 1.39
N SER A 386 -18.32 12.40 2.70
CA SER A 386 -16.98 12.50 3.29
C SER A 386 -16.01 11.46 2.72
N LEU A 387 -16.48 10.24 2.40
CA LEU A 387 -15.65 9.22 1.76
C LEU A 387 -15.29 9.60 0.32
N GLN A 388 -16.23 10.14 -0.44
CA GLN A 388 -15.99 10.63 -1.80
C GLN A 388 -15.00 11.79 -1.82
N GLU A 389 -15.15 12.79 -0.93
CA GLU A 389 -14.20 13.90 -0.79
C GLU A 389 -12.79 13.39 -0.47
N HIS A 390 -12.68 12.43 0.45
CA HIS A 390 -11.41 11.81 0.80
C HIS A 390 -10.81 11.04 -0.40
N ALA A 391 -11.63 10.30 -1.14
CA ALA A 391 -11.22 9.57 -2.34
C ALA A 391 -10.65 10.53 -3.39
N ILE A 392 -11.37 11.62 -3.70
CA ILE A 392 -10.96 12.64 -4.69
C ILE A 392 -9.65 13.30 -4.26
N ALA A 393 -9.52 13.69 -2.99
CA ALA A 393 -8.29 14.30 -2.47
C ALA A 393 -7.09 13.33 -2.55
N THR A 394 -7.29 12.06 -2.17
CA THR A 394 -6.25 11.03 -2.22
C THR A 394 -5.81 10.75 -3.67
N LEU A 395 -6.75 10.65 -4.60
CA LEU A 395 -6.47 10.46 -6.03
C LEU A 395 -5.69 11.64 -6.59
N SER A 396 -6.10 12.86 -6.26
CA SER A 396 -5.45 14.10 -6.73
C SER A 396 -3.99 14.16 -6.29
N CYS A 397 -3.72 13.82 -5.04
CA CYS A 397 -2.37 13.78 -4.49
C CYS A 397 -1.51 12.68 -5.15
N LYS A 398 -2.07 11.46 -5.31
CA LYS A 398 -1.34 10.31 -5.89
C LYS A 398 -1.10 10.44 -7.40
N ALA A 399 -1.97 11.15 -8.12
CA ALA A 399 -1.83 11.44 -9.55
C ALA A 399 -0.93 12.65 -9.84
N SER A 400 -0.54 13.40 -8.80
CA SER A 400 0.30 14.59 -8.98
C SER A 400 1.76 14.23 -9.18
N LEU A 401 2.46 15.05 -9.95
CA LEU A 401 3.89 14.90 -10.19
C LEU A 401 4.66 14.94 -8.86
N LYS A 402 5.63 14.05 -8.72
CA LYS A 402 6.55 14.12 -7.57
C LYS A 402 7.28 15.47 -7.62
N GLY A 403 7.40 16.12 -6.48
CA GLY A 403 8.19 17.35 -6.35
C GLY A 403 9.63 17.14 -6.86
N ASN A 404 10.25 18.24 -7.30
CA ASN A 404 11.63 18.26 -7.82
C ASN A 404 11.82 17.63 -9.22
N SER A 405 10.77 17.64 -10.06
CA SER A 405 10.86 17.22 -11.46
C SER A 405 11.07 18.44 -12.36
N HIS A 406 12.10 18.38 -13.22
CA HIS A 406 12.32 19.41 -14.23
C HIS A 406 11.36 19.26 -15.40
N LEU A 407 10.64 20.33 -15.71
CA LEU A 407 9.65 20.37 -16.80
C LEU A 407 10.13 21.28 -17.93
N SER A 408 9.69 20.98 -19.16
CA SER A 408 9.83 21.91 -20.28
C SER A 408 8.94 23.15 -20.08
N ILE A 409 9.28 24.25 -20.72
CA ILE A 409 8.46 25.48 -20.68
C ILE A 409 7.04 25.21 -21.17
N GLU A 410 6.88 24.38 -22.18
CA GLU A 410 5.56 23.99 -22.73
C GLU A 410 4.72 23.19 -21.73
N SER A 411 5.36 22.24 -21.02
CA SER A 411 4.69 21.46 -19.98
C SER A 411 4.26 22.35 -18.81
N MET A 412 5.13 23.26 -18.38
CA MET A 412 4.81 24.23 -17.34
C MET A 412 3.69 25.17 -17.76
N GLN A 413 3.69 25.66 -19.01
CA GLN A 413 2.61 26.50 -19.53
C GLN A 413 1.28 25.75 -19.52
N THR A 414 1.28 24.46 -19.91
CA THR A 414 0.10 23.62 -19.86
C THR A 414 -0.47 23.48 -18.44
N ILE A 415 0.40 23.29 -17.45
CA ILE A 415 -0.01 23.23 -16.04
C ILE A 415 -0.65 24.55 -15.61
N VAL A 416 -0.01 25.69 -15.92
CA VAL A 416 -0.51 27.02 -15.54
C VAL A 416 -1.84 27.31 -16.22
N ASP A 417 -1.98 27.01 -17.51
CA ASP A 417 -3.20 27.21 -18.27
C ASP A 417 -4.36 26.35 -17.72
N ASN A 418 -4.09 25.09 -17.39
CA ASN A 418 -5.08 24.21 -16.75
C ASN A 418 -5.47 24.70 -15.35
N LEU A 419 -4.49 25.13 -14.55
CA LEU A 419 -4.76 25.70 -13.25
C LEU A 419 -5.69 26.92 -13.33
N MET A 420 -5.44 27.80 -14.30
CA MET A 420 -6.26 29.01 -14.49
C MET A 420 -7.67 28.73 -15.04
N ARG A 421 -7.95 27.50 -15.49
CA ARG A 421 -9.30 27.04 -15.84
C ARG A 421 -10.06 26.45 -14.66
N CYS A 422 -9.37 26.11 -13.56
CA CYS A 422 -9.99 25.60 -12.34
C CYS A 422 -10.95 26.60 -11.71
N ASP A 423 -11.96 26.10 -10.99
CA ASP A 423 -12.93 26.95 -10.28
C ASP A 423 -12.24 27.72 -9.14
N ASN A 424 -11.27 27.11 -8.47
CA ASN A 424 -10.48 27.78 -7.45
C ASN A 424 -8.97 27.56 -7.67
N PRO A 425 -8.31 28.33 -8.54
CA PRO A 425 -6.90 28.13 -8.86
C PRO A 425 -5.92 28.51 -7.75
N TYR A 426 -6.37 29.15 -6.66
CA TYR A 426 -5.49 29.81 -5.68
C TYR A 426 -5.12 28.94 -4.48
N VAL A 427 -5.83 27.84 -4.26
CA VAL A 427 -5.63 26.98 -3.08
C VAL A 427 -5.74 25.50 -3.49
N CYS A 428 -4.79 24.65 -3.06
CA CYS A 428 -4.89 23.22 -3.29
C CYS A 428 -5.92 22.56 -2.34
N PRO A 429 -6.33 21.31 -2.56
CA PRO A 429 -7.28 20.61 -1.68
C PRO A 429 -6.87 20.55 -0.20
N HIS A 430 -5.57 20.62 0.07
CA HIS A 430 -5.00 20.58 1.42
C HIS A 430 -4.87 21.96 2.08
N GLY A 431 -5.38 23.02 1.44
CA GLY A 431 -5.35 24.38 1.97
C GLY A 431 -4.04 25.15 1.74
N ARG A 432 -3.10 24.62 0.94
CA ARG A 432 -1.86 25.33 0.60
C ARG A 432 -2.09 26.29 -0.56
N PRO A 433 -1.50 27.51 -0.54
CA PRO A 433 -1.56 28.40 -1.68
C PRO A 433 -0.86 27.78 -2.90
N THR A 434 -1.52 27.81 -4.05
CA THR A 434 -0.97 27.34 -5.33
C THR A 434 -0.21 28.45 -6.06
N ILE A 435 -0.66 29.71 -5.89
CA ILE A 435 -0.14 30.88 -6.60
C ILE A 435 0.15 32.00 -5.58
N ILE A 436 1.33 32.59 -5.68
CA ILE A 436 1.70 33.82 -5.01
C ILE A 436 1.92 34.87 -6.10
N HIS A 437 1.29 36.05 -5.98
CA HIS A 437 1.41 37.16 -6.91
C HIS A 437 2.13 38.34 -6.25
N TYR A 438 3.07 38.93 -6.98
CA TYR A 438 3.69 40.20 -6.65
C TYR A 438 3.39 41.20 -7.76
N SER A 439 2.64 42.26 -7.45
CA SER A 439 2.41 43.32 -8.41
C SER A 439 3.72 44.05 -8.80
N ALA A 440 3.73 44.66 -9.96
CA ALA A 440 4.89 45.46 -10.40
C ALA A 440 5.30 46.52 -9.35
N TYR A 441 4.28 47.17 -8.75
CA TYR A 441 4.49 48.16 -7.68
C TYR A 441 5.15 47.55 -6.43
N GLU A 442 4.69 46.36 -5.98
CA GLU A 442 5.27 45.67 -4.84
C GLU A 442 6.73 45.27 -5.09
N LEU A 443 7.03 44.82 -6.31
CA LEU A 443 8.39 44.48 -6.71
C LEU A 443 9.30 45.76 -6.69
N GLU A 444 8.83 46.86 -7.28
CA GLU A 444 9.55 48.11 -7.27
C GLU A 444 9.81 48.64 -5.83
N LYS A 445 8.83 48.48 -4.96
CA LYS A 445 8.95 48.82 -3.54
C LYS A 445 9.95 47.96 -2.82
N LEU A 446 10.00 46.63 -3.08
CA LEU A 446 11.02 45.75 -2.52
C LEU A 446 12.43 46.16 -2.93
N PHE A 447 12.62 46.64 -4.15
CA PHE A 447 13.90 47.18 -4.65
C PHE A 447 14.14 48.67 -4.32
N LYS A 448 13.24 49.29 -3.50
CA LYS A 448 13.32 50.73 -3.13
C LYS A 448 13.36 51.68 -4.35
N ARG A 449 12.67 51.29 -5.43
CA ARG A 449 12.57 52.12 -6.65
C ARG A 449 11.38 53.08 -6.56
N VAL A 450 10.43 52.83 -5.67
CA VAL A 450 9.28 53.67 -5.36
C VAL A 450 9.27 53.89 -3.85
N VAL A 451 9.02 55.11 -3.41
CA VAL A 451 8.99 55.51 -1.99
C VAL A 451 7.57 55.32 -1.44
#